data_bac92c405ab22ea3e600b9f2f0e07358
#
_entry.id   bac92c405ab22ea3e600b9f2f0e07358
#
_cell.length_a   1.000
_cell.length_b   1.000
_cell.length_c   1.000
_cell.angle_alpha   90.00
_cell.angle_beta   90.00
_cell.angle_gamma   90.00
#
_symmetry.space_group_name_H-M   'P 1'
#
loop_
_entity.id
_entity.type
_entity.pdbx_description
1 polymer ?
#
loop_
_entity_poly.entity_id
_entity_poly.type
_entity_poly.pdbx_seq_one_letter_code
_entity_poly.pdbx_strand_id
1 'polypeptide(L)'
;MAYKILYIEDNPDNMTLVKRALEARGYEFLWAQNGVTGVSIAVDQQPDVILLDINLPDIDGYEVARRLRSSGKSTLVYVPIIAVTANALRGDAEKALAAGCDVYMSKPINIRELWARVEGFLSNS
;
A
#
# COMPACT_ATOMS: atom_id res chain seq x y z
N MET A 1 -4.88 -20.67 -1.25
CA MET A 1 -3.99 -19.70 -1.91
C MET A 1 -3.83 -18.45 -1.04
N ALA A 2 -2.60 -17.95 -0.96
CA ALA A 2 -2.33 -16.77 -0.14
C ALA A 2 -2.71 -15.48 -0.87
N TYR A 3 -3.25 -14.52 -0.13
CA TYR A 3 -3.44 -13.17 -0.66
C TYR A 3 -2.09 -12.47 -0.80
N LYS A 4 -1.94 -11.66 -1.85
CA LYS A 4 -0.72 -10.92 -2.14
C LYS A 4 -0.85 -9.50 -1.63
N ILE A 5 0.12 -9.05 -0.83
CA ILE A 5 0.17 -7.69 -0.30
C ILE A 5 1.43 -7.03 -0.84
N LEU A 6 1.27 -5.94 -1.58
CA LEU A 6 2.40 -5.16 -2.09
C LEU A 6 2.66 -3.99 -1.16
N TYR A 7 3.92 -3.84 -0.74
CA TYR A 7 4.36 -2.68 0.04
C TYR A 7 5.33 -1.85 -0.79
N ILE A 8 4.96 -0.60 -1.04
CA ILE A 8 5.80 0.35 -1.78
C ILE A 8 6.45 1.27 -0.77
N GLU A 9 7.74 1.05 -0.50
CA GLU A 9 8.49 1.72 0.56
C GLU A 9 9.97 1.62 0.26
N ASP A 10 10.71 2.72 0.40
CA ASP A 10 12.15 2.75 0.13
C ASP A 10 13.02 2.33 1.32
N ASN A 11 12.49 2.39 2.55
CA ASN A 11 13.26 2.08 3.76
C ASN A 11 13.29 0.58 4.03
N PRO A 12 14.48 -0.07 4.03
CA PRO A 12 14.56 -1.52 4.25
C PRO A 12 14.12 -1.97 5.63
N ASP A 13 14.28 -1.13 6.66
CA ASP A 13 13.89 -1.50 8.02
C ASP A 13 12.38 -1.54 8.14
N ASN A 14 11.68 -0.57 7.56
CA ASN A 14 10.22 -0.59 7.51
C ASN A 14 9.72 -1.78 6.70
N MET A 15 10.38 -2.07 5.58
CA MET A 15 10.04 -3.22 4.75
C MET A 15 10.15 -4.52 5.54
N THR A 16 11.26 -4.73 6.24
CA THR A 16 11.48 -5.96 7.00
C THR A 16 10.42 -6.14 8.09
N LEU A 17 10.08 -5.06 8.80
CA LEU A 17 9.06 -5.11 9.86
C LEU A 17 7.70 -5.53 9.31
N VAL A 18 7.28 -4.90 8.22
CA VAL A 18 5.98 -5.18 7.61
C VAL A 18 5.96 -6.57 6.97
N LYS A 19 7.05 -6.96 6.32
CA LYS A 19 7.18 -8.30 5.75
C LYS A 19 6.95 -9.38 6.80
N ARG A 20 7.64 -9.28 7.94
CA ARG A 20 7.49 -10.26 9.03
C ARG A 20 6.07 -10.30 9.55
N ALA A 21 5.47 -9.11 9.72
CA ALA A 21 4.10 -9.03 10.23
C ALA A 21 3.09 -9.68 9.31
N LEU A 22 3.21 -9.44 8.00
CA LEU A 22 2.27 -9.98 7.02
C LEU A 22 2.49 -11.47 6.77
N GLU A 23 3.73 -11.92 6.71
CA GLU A 23 4.03 -13.34 6.53
C GLU A 23 3.58 -14.15 7.75
N ALA A 24 3.61 -13.57 8.94
CA ALA A 24 3.12 -14.22 10.15
C ALA A 24 1.61 -14.54 10.07
N ARG A 25 0.87 -13.83 9.23
CA ARG A 25 -0.56 -14.05 9.00
C ARG A 25 -0.83 -14.85 7.72
N GLY A 26 0.22 -15.39 7.08
CA GLY A 26 0.06 -16.23 5.90
C GLY A 26 -0.09 -15.50 4.59
N TYR A 27 0.16 -14.18 4.55
CA TYR A 27 0.09 -13.41 3.30
C TYR A 27 1.38 -13.55 2.50
N GLU A 28 1.27 -13.47 1.16
CA GLU A 28 2.44 -13.38 0.29
C GLU A 28 2.86 -11.91 0.21
N PHE A 29 4.13 -11.63 0.51
CA PHE A 29 4.64 -10.27 0.57
C PHE A 29 5.38 -9.92 -0.72
N LEU A 30 5.03 -8.76 -1.31
CA LEU A 30 5.72 -8.18 -2.46
C LEU A 30 6.26 -6.82 -2.04
N TRP A 31 7.47 -6.47 -2.50
CA TRP A 31 8.11 -5.21 -2.14
C TRP A 31 8.59 -4.46 -3.37
N ALA A 32 8.32 -3.15 -3.38
CA ALA A 32 8.86 -2.21 -4.35
C ALA A 32 9.55 -1.07 -3.60
N GLN A 33 10.74 -0.69 -4.03
CA GLN A 33 11.55 0.32 -3.35
C GLN A 33 11.24 1.75 -3.80
N ASN A 34 10.47 1.90 -4.85
CA ASN A 34 10.11 3.21 -5.39
C ASN A 34 8.75 3.14 -6.09
N GLY A 35 8.22 4.31 -6.44
CA GLY A 35 6.87 4.39 -6.99
C GLY A 35 6.73 3.79 -8.38
N VAL A 36 7.69 4.02 -9.27
CA VAL A 36 7.64 3.50 -10.64
C VAL A 36 7.66 1.97 -10.63
N THR A 37 8.58 1.38 -9.86
CA THR A 37 8.65 -0.08 -9.70
C THR A 37 7.36 -0.61 -9.06
N GLY A 38 6.81 0.13 -8.10
CA GLY A 38 5.56 -0.25 -7.43
C GLY A 38 4.40 -0.35 -8.40
N VAL A 39 4.25 0.62 -9.29
CA VAL A 39 3.20 0.56 -10.31
C VAL A 39 3.40 -0.65 -11.23
N SER A 40 4.65 -0.88 -11.66
CA SER A 40 4.97 -2.00 -12.55
C SER A 40 4.64 -3.35 -11.89
N ILE A 41 5.02 -3.54 -10.63
CA ILE A 41 4.73 -4.78 -9.90
C ILE A 41 3.22 -4.95 -9.72
N ALA A 42 2.51 -3.86 -9.41
CA ALA A 42 1.06 -3.94 -9.23
C ALA A 42 0.35 -4.37 -10.52
N VAL A 43 0.77 -3.82 -11.65
CA VAL A 43 0.21 -4.20 -12.96
C VAL A 43 0.49 -5.67 -13.28
N ASP A 44 1.71 -6.12 -13.00
CA ASP A 44 2.13 -7.49 -13.32
C ASP A 44 1.56 -8.53 -12.36
N GLN A 45 1.62 -8.26 -11.05
CA GLN A 45 1.25 -9.24 -10.02
C GLN A 45 -0.18 -9.13 -9.52
N GLN A 46 -0.84 -8.02 -9.75
CA GLN A 46 -2.22 -7.76 -9.34
C GLN A 46 -2.46 -8.11 -7.86
N PRO A 47 -1.81 -7.38 -6.92
CA PRO A 47 -1.95 -7.68 -5.50
C PRO A 47 -3.38 -7.47 -4.99
N ASP A 48 -3.69 -8.08 -3.88
CA ASP A 48 -5.01 -8.00 -3.24
C ASP A 48 -5.15 -6.76 -2.37
N VAL A 49 -4.04 -6.26 -1.83
CA VAL A 49 -3.97 -5.01 -1.05
C VAL A 49 -2.63 -4.35 -1.35
N ILE A 50 -2.61 -3.03 -1.39
CA ILE A 50 -1.38 -2.25 -1.57
C ILE A 50 -1.18 -1.33 -0.38
N LEU A 51 0.01 -1.43 0.25
CA LEU A 51 0.48 -0.47 1.24
C LEU A 51 1.38 0.51 0.52
N LEU A 52 1.12 1.79 0.66
CA LEU A 52 1.77 2.82 -0.15
C LEU A 52 2.33 3.93 0.73
N ASP A 53 3.66 4.03 0.81
CA ASP A 53 4.31 5.17 1.45
C ASP A 53 4.13 6.40 0.56
N ILE A 54 3.74 7.50 1.19
CA ILE A 54 3.53 8.76 0.46
C ILE A 54 4.87 9.41 0.10
N ASN A 55 5.88 9.26 0.93
CA ASN A 55 7.19 9.90 0.73
C ASN A 55 8.17 8.95 0.05
N LEU A 56 8.03 8.80 -1.26
CA LEU A 56 8.90 7.94 -2.07
C LEU A 56 10.00 8.76 -2.76
N PRO A 57 11.10 8.10 -3.18
CA PRO A 57 12.27 8.84 -3.72
C PRO A 57 12.10 9.34 -5.16
N ASP A 58 11.23 8.74 -5.96
CA ASP A 58 11.08 9.08 -7.38
C ASP A 58 9.80 9.88 -7.67
N ILE A 59 8.65 9.26 -7.51
CA ILE A 59 7.34 9.93 -7.60
C ILE A 59 6.66 9.77 -6.25
N ASP A 60 5.85 10.75 -5.86
CA ASP A 60 5.19 10.65 -4.55
C ASP A 60 4.05 9.62 -4.58
N GLY A 61 3.60 9.22 -3.39
CA GLY A 61 2.56 8.20 -3.26
C GLY A 61 1.23 8.62 -3.87
N TYR A 62 0.92 9.91 -3.89
CA TYR A 62 -0.32 10.38 -4.52
C TYR A 62 -0.32 10.09 -6.02
N GLU A 63 0.83 10.32 -6.67
CA GLU A 63 0.96 10.03 -8.09
C GLU A 63 0.90 8.53 -8.36
N VAL A 64 1.48 7.70 -7.47
CA VAL A 64 1.37 6.24 -7.58
C VAL A 64 -0.09 5.82 -7.54
N ALA A 65 -0.86 6.33 -6.58
CA ALA A 65 -2.28 6.00 -6.46
C ALA A 65 -3.06 6.40 -7.73
N ARG A 66 -2.81 7.58 -8.25
CA ARG A 66 -3.45 8.05 -9.49
C ARG A 66 -3.12 7.14 -10.66
N ARG A 67 -1.85 6.75 -10.82
CA ARG A 67 -1.43 5.85 -11.89
C ARG A 67 -2.07 4.47 -11.79
N LEU A 68 -2.18 3.94 -10.58
CA LEU A 68 -2.83 2.65 -10.36
C LEU A 68 -4.30 2.70 -10.77
N ARG A 69 -5.02 3.75 -10.32
CA ARG A 69 -6.45 3.89 -10.62
C ARG A 69 -6.72 4.14 -12.11
N SER A 70 -5.78 4.74 -12.83
CA SER A 70 -5.93 5.05 -14.25
C SER A 70 -5.21 4.06 -15.17
N SER A 71 -4.71 2.93 -14.64
CA SER A 71 -3.90 1.97 -15.40
C SER A 71 -4.69 1.20 -16.49
N GLY A 72 -6.00 1.21 -16.43
CA GLY A 72 -6.84 0.41 -17.33
C GLY A 72 -7.02 -1.03 -16.87
N LYS A 73 -6.40 -1.45 -15.81
CA LYS A 73 -6.57 -2.78 -15.22
C LYS A 73 -7.72 -2.74 -14.23
N SER A 74 -8.79 -3.50 -14.48
CA SER A 74 -9.97 -3.50 -13.61
C SER A 74 -9.64 -3.85 -12.16
N THR A 75 -8.69 -4.76 -11.94
CA THR A 75 -8.26 -5.12 -10.59
C THR A 75 -7.64 -3.94 -9.86
N LEU A 76 -6.92 -3.05 -10.56
CA LEU A 76 -6.26 -1.91 -9.93
C LEU A 76 -7.18 -0.71 -9.74
N VAL A 77 -8.29 -0.65 -10.45
CA VAL A 77 -9.30 0.39 -10.22
C VAL A 77 -9.91 0.23 -8.83
N TYR A 78 -10.05 -1.01 -8.34
CA TYR A 78 -10.74 -1.31 -7.09
C TYR A 78 -9.85 -1.89 -5.99
N VAL A 79 -8.56 -2.15 -6.25
CA VAL A 79 -7.67 -2.72 -5.23
C VAL A 79 -7.62 -1.79 -4.01
N PRO A 80 -7.73 -2.33 -2.77
CA PRO A 80 -7.58 -1.50 -1.58
C PRO A 80 -6.16 -0.94 -1.48
N ILE A 81 -6.05 0.38 -1.29
CA ILE A 81 -4.78 1.07 -1.11
C ILE A 81 -4.78 1.73 0.26
N ILE A 82 -3.82 1.32 1.10
CA ILE A 82 -3.60 1.90 2.42
C ILE A 82 -2.41 2.84 2.32
N ALA A 83 -2.65 4.14 2.41
CA ALA A 83 -1.58 5.14 2.42
C ALA A 83 -0.90 5.14 3.79
N VAL A 84 0.44 5.24 3.80
CA VAL A 84 1.21 5.33 5.04
C VAL A 84 1.94 6.67 5.02
N THR A 85 1.70 7.50 6.03
CA THR A 85 2.21 8.87 6.07
C THR A 85 2.74 9.24 7.45
N ALA A 86 3.81 10.04 7.48
CA ALA A 86 4.35 10.61 8.72
C ALA A 86 3.59 11.87 9.16
N ASN A 87 2.77 12.45 8.28
CA ASN A 87 2.17 13.77 8.46
C ASN A 87 0.64 13.78 8.34
N ALA A 88 -0.03 12.78 8.95
CA ALA A 88 -1.48 12.65 8.86
C ALA A 88 -2.24 13.91 9.31
N LEU A 89 -1.67 14.67 10.25
CA LEU A 89 -2.30 15.88 10.80
C LEU A 89 -2.16 17.10 9.89
N ARG A 90 -1.42 17.02 8.79
CA ARG A 90 -1.16 18.15 7.88
C ARG A 90 -1.94 18.07 6.57
N GLY A 91 -3.06 17.35 6.56
CA GLY A 91 -3.87 17.22 5.37
C GLY A 91 -3.42 16.13 4.41
N ASP A 92 -2.38 15.36 4.75
CA ASP A 92 -1.91 14.27 3.90
C ASP A 92 -2.98 13.18 3.75
N ALA A 93 -3.78 12.97 4.79
CA ALA A 93 -4.87 11.99 4.75
C ALA A 93 -5.90 12.34 3.68
N GLU A 94 -6.32 13.61 3.64
CA GLU A 94 -7.29 14.08 2.65
C GLU A 94 -6.73 14.01 1.24
N LYS A 95 -5.45 14.34 1.06
CA LYS A 95 -4.79 14.23 -0.24
C LYS A 95 -4.70 12.79 -0.70
N ALA A 96 -4.39 11.87 0.22
CA ALA A 96 -4.31 10.45 -0.11
C ALA A 96 -5.67 9.92 -0.58
N LEU A 97 -6.74 10.25 0.14
CA LEU A 97 -8.09 9.83 -0.24
C LEU A 97 -8.48 10.42 -1.59
N ALA A 98 -8.19 11.70 -1.81
CA ALA A 98 -8.48 12.37 -3.09
C ALA A 98 -7.71 11.75 -4.26
N ALA A 99 -6.50 11.21 -4.01
CA ALA A 99 -5.69 10.57 -5.04
C ALA A 99 -6.14 9.14 -5.35
N GLY A 100 -7.04 8.56 -4.55
CA GLY A 100 -7.57 7.24 -4.79
C GLY A 100 -7.24 6.19 -3.73
N CYS A 101 -6.59 6.58 -2.63
CA CYS A 101 -6.36 5.67 -1.51
C CYS A 101 -7.66 5.47 -0.72
N ASP A 102 -7.82 4.28 -0.14
CA ASP A 102 -9.05 3.94 0.60
C ASP A 102 -8.98 4.36 2.06
N VAL A 103 -7.83 4.18 2.68
CA VAL A 103 -7.60 4.59 4.07
C VAL A 103 -6.16 5.05 4.21
N TYR A 104 -5.84 5.61 5.36
CA TYR A 104 -4.46 5.99 5.67
C TYR A 104 -4.08 5.48 7.06
N MET A 105 -2.76 5.33 7.26
CA MET A 105 -2.17 4.98 8.54
C MET A 105 -1.00 5.91 8.81
N SER A 106 -0.79 6.25 10.07
CA SER A 106 0.34 7.08 10.48
C SER A 106 1.59 6.22 10.70
N LYS A 107 2.77 6.79 10.44
CA LYS A 107 4.04 6.18 10.85
C LYS A 107 4.34 6.59 12.30
N PRO A 108 4.98 5.71 13.08
CA PRO A 108 5.38 4.34 12.73
C PRO A 108 4.18 3.41 12.63
N ILE A 109 4.27 2.41 11.76
CA ILE A 109 3.16 1.48 11.53
C ILE A 109 2.91 0.67 12.81
N ASN A 110 1.65 0.68 13.26
CA ASN A 110 1.19 -0.19 14.34
C ASN A 110 0.77 -1.53 13.70
N ILE A 111 1.43 -2.61 14.11
CA ILE A 111 1.23 -3.93 13.49
C ILE A 111 -0.20 -4.44 13.67
N ARG A 112 -0.79 -4.23 14.84
CA ARG A 112 -2.18 -4.67 15.08
C ARG A 112 -3.16 -3.91 14.22
N GLU A 113 -2.95 -2.62 14.04
CA GLU A 113 -3.77 -1.80 13.14
C GLU A 113 -3.60 -2.27 11.70
N LEU A 114 -2.37 -2.57 11.28
CA LEU A 114 -2.09 -3.08 9.95
C LEU A 114 -2.87 -4.38 9.69
N TRP A 115 -2.79 -5.34 10.62
CA TRP A 115 -3.53 -6.59 10.49
C TRP A 115 -5.03 -6.36 10.39
N ALA A 116 -5.57 -5.48 11.23
CA ALA A 116 -7.00 -5.20 11.23
C ALA A 116 -7.47 -4.58 9.92
N ARG A 117 -6.68 -3.63 9.37
CA ARG A 117 -7.02 -2.98 8.09
C ARG A 117 -6.97 -3.97 6.93
N VAL A 118 -5.89 -4.76 6.86
CA VAL A 118 -5.74 -5.75 5.78
C VAL A 118 -6.84 -6.80 5.86
N GLU A 119 -7.07 -7.37 7.04
CA GLU A 119 -8.13 -8.36 7.22
C GLU A 119 -9.51 -7.81 6.88
N GLY A 120 -9.77 -6.56 7.26
CA GLY A 120 -11.03 -5.89 6.96
C GLY A 120 -11.32 -5.79 5.47
N PHE A 121 -10.32 -5.49 4.66
CA PHE A 121 -10.48 -5.44 3.22
C PHE A 121 -10.67 -6.83 2.61
N LEU A 122 -9.92 -7.82 3.09
CA LEU A 122 -9.93 -9.16 2.50
C LEU A 122 -11.15 -9.97 2.92
N SER A 123 -11.68 -9.76 4.12
CA SER A 123 -12.84 -10.50 4.60
C SER A 123 -14.15 -10.10 3.94
N ASN A 124 -14.17 -8.92 3.28
CA ASN A 124 -15.36 -8.42 2.59
C ASN A 124 -15.35 -8.71 1.09
N SER A 125 -14.38 -9.46 0.62
CA SER A 125 -14.25 -9.78 -0.80
C SER A 125 -14.97 -11.06 -1.20
#